data_66a56b46d6da088c9898ee79cd74f804
#
_entry.id   66a56b46d6da088c9898ee79cd74f804
#
_cell.length_a   1.000
_cell.length_b   1.000
_cell.length_c   1.000
_cell.angle_alpha   90.00
_cell.angle_beta   90.00
_cell.angle_gamma   90.00
#
_symmetry.space_group_name_H-M   'P 1'
#
loop_
_entity.id
_entity.type
_entity.pdbx_description
1 polymer ?
#
loop_
_entity_poly.entity_id
_entity_poly.type
_entity_poly.pdbx_seq_one_letter_code
_entity_poly.pdbx_strand_id
1 'polypeptide(L)'
;MTLIRSEMVGFGHCLPTKVVTNDDLAKIVETSDEWIRTRTGIVSRHISDGETTGDLSFNAAQMALKTAGMTAEDLDMIIVATVTPDNTSPSVAAKISGRLGTKSGTICTDISAACSGFIYALTMADNMIRLGQIKTALVIGAETLSKIVDWTDRNTCVLFGDGAGAVVIRAKEGQGTSADTGILATKLYADGSHYESLVVLGGVSTTQTSGFVTMDGKEVFKYAVNALSQAAENVMEIAGVTKDDVDWILPHQANIRIIEGVGKKLDLPEEKVIVSVDHHGNTSAASIPLALSENYAAGRLKKGDLVVLTAMGAGFTWGGALVRI
;
A
#
# COMPACT_ATOMS: atom_id res chain seq x y z
N MET A 1 23.10 23.65 3.91
CA MET A 1 22.61 22.69 2.89
C MET A 1 21.10 22.89 2.80
N THR A 2 20.58 23.00 1.59
CA THR A 2 19.13 23.05 1.38
C THR A 2 18.55 21.69 1.73
N LEU A 3 17.49 21.65 2.54
CA LEU A 3 16.78 20.40 2.82
C LEU A 3 15.99 19.99 1.58
N ILE A 4 16.07 18.72 1.22
CA ILE A 4 15.27 18.15 0.14
C ILE A 4 14.12 17.32 0.72
N ARG A 5 12.92 17.50 0.20
CA ARG A 5 11.70 16.72 0.43
C ARG A 5 11.34 15.94 -0.82
N SER A 6 10.55 14.90 -0.64
CA SER A 6 9.92 14.17 -1.76
C SER A 6 8.45 14.57 -1.81
N GLU A 7 8.09 15.45 -2.78
CA GLU A 7 6.71 15.88 -3.01
C GLU A 7 5.95 14.80 -3.79
N MET A 8 4.75 14.43 -3.34
CA MET A 8 3.83 13.57 -4.11
C MET A 8 3.16 14.41 -5.20
N VAL A 9 3.47 14.14 -6.47
CA VAL A 9 3.02 14.95 -7.61
C VAL A 9 2.06 14.24 -8.53
N GLY A 10 1.91 12.93 -8.40
CA GLY A 10 1.01 12.14 -9.23
C GLY A 10 0.45 10.94 -8.51
N PHE A 11 -0.81 10.61 -8.79
CA PHE A 11 -1.53 9.50 -8.18
C PHE A 11 -2.22 8.70 -9.28
N GLY A 12 -2.17 7.38 -9.17
CA GLY A 12 -2.82 6.48 -10.12
C GLY A 12 -3.24 5.18 -9.45
N HIS A 13 -4.26 4.57 -10.01
CA HIS A 13 -4.73 3.26 -9.56
C HIS A 13 -5.25 2.43 -10.72
N CYS A 14 -5.32 1.13 -10.52
CA CYS A 14 -5.95 0.19 -11.41
C CYS A 14 -6.55 -0.97 -10.62
N LEU A 15 -7.81 -1.25 -10.89
CA LEU A 15 -8.53 -2.39 -10.35
C LEU A 15 -8.90 -3.34 -11.49
N PRO A 16 -8.88 -4.68 -11.26
CA PRO A 16 -9.53 -5.60 -12.18
C PRO A 16 -11.00 -5.26 -12.41
N THR A 17 -11.52 -5.56 -13.59
CA THR A 17 -12.92 -5.26 -13.94
C THR A 17 -13.92 -6.17 -13.24
N LYS A 18 -13.50 -7.39 -12.87
CA LYS A 18 -14.34 -8.39 -12.23
C LYS A 18 -14.54 -8.06 -10.75
N VAL A 19 -15.76 -7.72 -10.40
CA VAL A 19 -16.19 -7.52 -9.01
C VAL A 19 -16.82 -8.82 -8.49
N VAL A 20 -16.38 -9.24 -7.30
CA VAL A 20 -16.92 -10.42 -6.59
C VAL A 20 -17.56 -9.92 -5.30
N THR A 21 -18.85 -10.20 -5.13
CA THR A 21 -19.65 -9.87 -3.96
C THR A 21 -19.53 -10.95 -2.88
N ASN A 22 -20.01 -10.64 -1.67
CA ASN A 22 -20.09 -11.63 -0.60
C ASN A 22 -21.06 -12.78 -0.96
N ASP A 23 -22.15 -12.47 -1.67
CA ASP A 23 -23.10 -13.48 -2.15
C ASP A 23 -22.48 -14.42 -3.21
N ASP A 24 -21.52 -13.93 -4.00
CA ASP A 24 -20.77 -14.80 -4.91
C ASP A 24 -19.86 -15.76 -4.15
N LEU A 25 -19.21 -15.28 -3.07
CA LEU A 25 -18.41 -16.13 -2.19
C LEU A 25 -19.24 -17.19 -1.46
N ALA A 26 -20.47 -16.84 -1.07
CA ALA A 26 -21.37 -17.79 -0.42
C ALA A 26 -21.77 -18.97 -1.32
N LYS A 27 -21.53 -18.90 -2.65
CA LYS A 27 -21.74 -20.01 -3.58
C LYS A 27 -20.60 -21.04 -3.58
N ILE A 28 -19.42 -20.66 -3.06
CA ILE A 28 -18.20 -21.48 -3.11
C ILE A 28 -17.67 -21.90 -1.75
N VAL A 29 -18.01 -21.17 -0.69
CA VAL A 29 -17.59 -21.46 0.69
C VAL A 29 -18.72 -21.16 1.67
N GLU A 30 -18.78 -21.86 2.78
CA GLU A 30 -19.83 -21.67 3.81
C GLU A 30 -19.66 -20.32 4.51
N THR A 31 -20.37 -19.30 4.02
CA THR A 31 -20.35 -17.93 4.54
C THR A 31 -21.65 -17.18 4.20
N SER A 32 -21.77 -15.91 4.61
CA SER A 32 -22.87 -15.01 4.24
C SER A 32 -22.39 -13.59 4.16
N ASP A 33 -23.12 -12.71 3.44
CA ASP A 33 -22.83 -11.27 3.39
C ASP A 33 -22.82 -10.66 4.79
N GLU A 34 -23.80 -10.98 5.64
CA GLU A 34 -23.86 -10.52 7.03
C GLU A 34 -22.62 -10.93 7.83
N TRP A 35 -22.18 -12.18 7.70
CA TRP A 35 -21.01 -12.72 8.41
C TRP A 35 -19.72 -11.98 8.00
N ILE A 36 -19.52 -11.74 6.70
CA ILE A 36 -18.34 -11.07 6.17
C ILE A 36 -18.35 -9.60 6.59
N ARG A 37 -19.44 -8.87 6.34
CA ARG A 37 -19.56 -7.43 6.68
C ARG A 37 -19.33 -7.17 8.16
N THR A 38 -19.97 -7.93 9.02
CA THR A 38 -19.85 -7.74 10.48
C THR A 38 -18.43 -7.91 10.98
N ARG A 39 -17.64 -8.80 10.35
CA ARG A 39 -16.28 -9.11 10.79
C ARG A 39 -15.21 -8.28 10.12
N THR A 40 -15.43 -7.88 8.88
CA THR A 40 -14.40 -7.30 8.03
C THR A 40 -14.74 -5.92 7.47
N GLY A 41 -16.03 -5.57 7.42
CA GLY A 41 -16.54 -4.40 6.72
C GLY A 41 -16.61 -4.57 5.19
N ILE A 42 -16.11 -5.68 4.63
CA ILE A 42 -16.00 -5.90 3.19
C ILE A 42 -17.36 -6.25 2.59
N VAL A 43 -17.73 -5.54 1.54
CA VAL A 43 -18.95 -5.73 0.74
C VAL A 43 -18.64 -6.44 -0.57
N SER A 44 -17.55 -6.02 -1.21
CA SER A 44 -17.08 -6.56 -2.48
C SER A 44 -15.56 -6.46 -2.57
N ARG A 45 -15.00 -7.11 -3.56
CA ARG A 45 -13.59 -7.02 -3.94
C ARG A 45 -13.44 -7.16 -5.44
N HIS A 46 -12.35 -6.63 -5.97
CA HIS A 46 -11.94 -6.85 -7.34
C HIS A 46 -11.02 -8.04 -7.43
N ILE A 47 -11.22 -8.90 -8.42
CA ILE A 47 -10.44 -10.13 -8.62
C ILE A 47 -9.98 -10.18 -10.07
N SER A 48 -8.68 -10.40 -10.26
CA SER A 48 -8.08 -10.56 -11.59
C SER A 48 -8.71 -11.72 -12.37
N ASP A 49 -9.08 -11.46 -13.61
CA ASP A 49 -9.62 -12.43 -14.56
C ASP A 49 -8.72 -12.54 -15.79
N GLY A 50 -7.41 -12.67 -15.53
CA GLY A 50 -6.38 -12.77 -16.56
C GLY A 50 -5.27 -11.71 -16.41
N GLU A 51 -5.57 -10.57 -15.80
CA GLU A 51 -4.57 -9.52 -15.55
C GLU A 51 -3.48 -10.04 -14.60
N THR A 52 -2.24 -9.65 -14.87
CA THR A 52 -1.10 -9.89 -13.97
C THR A 52 -0.86 -8.69 -13.06
N THR A 53 -0.07 -8.89 -12.01
CA THR A 53 0.39 -7.79 -11.15
C THR A 53 1.08 -6.70 -11.97
N GLY A 54 1.86 -7.09 -12.99
CA GLY A 54 2.51 -6.16 -13.91
C GLY A 54 1.53 -5.38 -14.79
N ASP A 55 0.40 -5.97 -15.19
CA ASP A 55 -0.62 -5.27 -15.97
C ASP A 55 -1.32 -4.20 -15.14
N LEU A 56 -1.73 -4.55 -13.92
CA LEU A 56 -2.33 -3.61 -12.98
C LEU A 56 -1.37 -2.48 -12.63
N SER A 57 -0.10 -2.82 -12.33
CA SER A 57 0.97 -1.85 -12.05
C SER A 57 1.20 -0.88 -13.21
N PHE A 58 1.22 -1.38 -14.45
CA PHE A 58 1.42 -0.56 -15.63
C PHE A 58 0.31 0.48 -15.82
N ASN A 59 -0.94 0.06 -15.67
CA ASN A 59 -2.09 0.95 -15.80
C ASN A 59 -2.12 2.01 -14.69
N ALA A 60 -1.84 1.61 -13.44
CA ALA A 60 -1.71 2.54 -12.32
C ALA A 60 -0.56 3.55 -12.55
N ALA A 61 0.59 3.09 -13.06
CA ALA A 61 1.74 3.90 -13.39
C ALA A 61 1.41 4.96 -14.46
N GLN A 62 0.72 4.57 -15.53
CA GLN A 62 0.30 5.50 -16.60
C GLN A 62 -0.61 6.60 -16.05
N MET A 63 -1.57 6.23 -15.20
CA MET A 63 -2.46 7.21 -14.55
C MET A 63 -1.67 8.15 -13.63
N ALA A 64 -0.72 7.63 -12.83
CA ALA A 64 0.10 8.45 -11.93
C ALA A 64 0.99 9.44 -12.71
N LEU A 65 1.62 9.01 -13.80
CA LEU A 65 2.40 9.90 -14.68
C LEU A 65 1.52 10.98 -15.32
N LYS A 66 0.34 10.60 -15.81
CA LYS A 66 -0.62 11.55 -16.39
C LYS A 66 -1.06 12.60 -15.36
N THR A 67 -1.38 12.20 -14.13
CA THR A 67 -1.77 13.15 -13.07
C THR A 67 -0.61 14.03 -12.63
N ALA A 68 0.63 13.53 -12.69
CA ALA A 68 1.84 14.32 -12.42
C ALA A 68 2.17 15.31 -13.56
N GLY A 69 1.59 15.15 -14.75
CA GLY A 69 2.00 15.89 -15.95
C GLY A 69 3.41 15.51 -16.41
N MET A 70 3.82 14.25 -16.16
CA MET A 70 5.18 13.75 -16.42
C MET A 70 5.16 12.59 -17.41
N THR A 71 6.33 12.32 -17.99
CA THR A 71 6.56 11.20 -18.89
C THR A 71 7.45 10.14 -18.24
N ALA A 72 7.56 8.99 -18.86
CA ALA A 72 8.44 7.92 -18.38
C ALA A 72 9.93 8.30 -18.41
N GLU A 73 10.33 9.21 -19.28
CA GLU A 73 11.72 9.70 -19.40
C GLU A 73 12.16 10.53 -18.19
N ASP A 74 11.20 11.10 -17.45
CA ASP A 74 11.46 11.89 -16.24
C ASP A 74 11.83 11.02 -15.04
N LEU A 75 11.56 9.70 -15.10
CA LEU A 75 11.77 8.78 -13.98
C LEU A 75 13.24 8.36 -13.84
N ASP A 76 13.77 8.50 -12.64
CA ASP A 76 15.07 7.98 -12.24
C ASP A 76 14.94 6.60 -11.56
N MET A 77 13.76 6.29 -10.99
CA MET A 77 13.52 5.03 -10.29
C MET A 77 12.06 4.57 -10.45
N ILE A 78 11.90 3.25 -10.58
CA ILE A 78 10.63 2.53 -10.38
C ILE A 78 10.84 1.50 -9.28
N ILE A 79 10.02 1.54 -8.25
CA ILE A 79 10.01 0.56 -7.18
C ILE A 79 8.59 0.00 -7.00
N VAL A 80 8.47 -1.33 -7.03
CA VAL A 80 7.20 -2.03 -6.88
C VAL A 80 7.19 -2.84 -5.59
N ALA A 81 6.23 -2.60 -4.73
CA ALA A 81 5.96 -3.42 -3.55
C ALA A 81 4.94 -4.48 -3.92
N THR A 82 5.35 -5.76 -3.87
CA THR A 82 4.48 -6.89 -4.19
C THR A 82 4.98 -8.19 -3.56
N VAL A 83 4.06 -9.09 -3.22
CA VAL A 83 4.31 -10.50 -2.87
C VAL A 83 3.79 -11.46 -3.95
N THR A 84 3.18 -10.92 -5.00
CA THR A 84 2.62 -11.65 -6.13
C THR A 84 3.25 -11.20 -7.46
N PRO A 85 4.60 -11.22 -7.60
CA PRO A 85 5.26 -10.78 -8.82
C PRO A 85 4.91 -11.72 -10.00
N ASP A 86 4.91 -11.19 -11.22
CA ASP A 86 4.65 -11.96 -12.44
C ASP A 86 5.66 -13.11 -12.62
N ASN A 87 6.90 -12.87 -12.25
CA ASN A 87 8.01 -13.81 -12.33
C ASN A 87 8.90 -13.70 -11.09
N THR A 88 9.62 -14.75 -10.78
CA THR A 88 10.69 -14.70 -9.74
C THR A 88 11.79 -13.72 -10.14
N SER A 89 12.08 -13.61 -11.43
CA SER A 89 13.04 -12.68 -12.06
C SER A 89 12.75 -12.63 -13.57
N PRO A 90 12.89 -11.47 -14.23
CA PRO A 90 13.19 -10.15 -13.66
C PRO A 90 12.03 -9.56 -12.84
N SER A 91 12.31 -8.43 -12.15
CA SER A 91 11.33 -7.71 -11.34
C SER A 91 10.13 -7.18 -12.15
N VAL A 92 9.00 -6.99 -11.46
CA VAL A 92 7.83 -6.28 -12.04
C VAL A 92 8.24 -4.85 -12.42
N ALA A 93 9.04 -4.17 -11.59
CA ALA A 93 9.56 -2.83 -11.90
C ALA A 93 10.31 -2.78 -13.23
N ALA A 94 11.15 -3.79 -13.53
CA ALA A 94 11.85 -3.87 -14.81
C ALA A 94 10.88 -4.08 -15.99
N LYS A 95 9.83 -4.89 -15.81
CA LYS A 95 8.75 -5.07 -16.79
C LYS A 95 8.03 -3.74 -17.07
N ILE A 96 7.71 -3.00 -16.00
CA ILE A 96 7.03 -1.69 -16.12
C ILE A 96 7.92 -0.68 -16.83
N SER A 97 9.21 -0.61 -16.48
CA SER A 97 10.20 0.26 -17.16
C SER A 97 10.22 0.03 -18.66
N GLY A 98 10.31 -1.25 -19.10
CA GLY A 98 10.29 -1.60 -20.52
C GLY A 98 8.98 -1.23 -21.22
N ARG A 99 7.84 -1.42 -20.56
CA ARG A 99 6.52 -1.10 -21.14
C ARG A 99 6.25 0.41 -21.20
N LEU A 100 6.72 1.18 -20.24
CA LEU A 100 6.61 2.64 -20.21
C LEU A 100 7.60 3.32 -21.17
N GLY A 101 8.69 2.64 -21.54
CA GLY A 101 9.77 3.22 -22.33
C GLY A 101 10.60 4.23 -21.54
N THR A 102 10.99 3.89 -20.31
CA THR A 102 11.87 4.78 -19.53
C THR A 102 13.27 4.88 -20.14
N LYS A 103 13.99 5.94 -19.76
CA LYS A 103 15.41 6.11 -20.18
C LYS A 103 16.28 4.95 -19.68
N SER A 104 17.35 4.65 -20.41
CA SER A 104 18.38 3.73 -19.93
C SER A 104 19.03 4.27 -18.65
N GLY A 105 19.20 3.41 -17.65
CA GLY A 105 19.75 3.79 -16.33
C GLY A 105 18.68 4.07 -15.26
N THR A 106 17.38 4.04 -15.60
CA THR A 106 16.31 4.05 -14.59
C THR A 106 16.47 2.86 -13.66
N ILE A 107 16.53 3.11 -12.34
CA ILE A 107 16.65 2.08 -11.30
C ILE A 107 15.33 1.32 -11.20
N CYS A 108 15.36 -0.01 -11.28
CA CYS A 108 14.18 -0.85 -11.21
C CYS A 108 14.37 -1.95 -10.18
N THR A 109 13.47 -2.02 -9.19
CA THR A 109 13.49 -3.07 -8.16
C THR A 109 12.11 -3.35 -7.62
N ASP A 110 11.88 -4.61 -7.21
CA ASP A 110 10.73 -4.98 -6.39
C ASP A 110 11.16 -5.09 -4.94
N ILE A 111 10.20 -4.91 -4.04
CA ILE A 111 10.39 -5.08 -2.60
C ILE A 111 9.27 -5.98 -2.04
N SER A 112 9.66 -6.93 -1.20
CA SER A 112 8.76 -7.82 -0.48
C SER A 112 8.74 -7.46 1.00
N ALA A 113 7.68 -6.74 1.43
CA ALA A 113 7.37 -6.45 2.83
C ALA A 113 5.85 -6.54 3.07
N ALA A 114 5.19 -7.43 2.32
CA ALA A 114 3.76 -7.70 2.38
C ALA A 114 2.92 -6.41 2.43
N CYS A 115 1.89 -6.34 3.30
CA CYS A 115 0.99 -5.19 3.36
C CYS A 115 1.68 -3.87 3.72
N SER A 116 2.85 -3.89 4.36
CA SER A 116 3.67 -2.69 4.63
C SER A 116 4.59 -2.30 3.48
N GLY A 117 4.61 -3.09 2.39
CA GLY A 117 5.54 -2.95 1.28
C GLY A 117 5.54 -1.56 0.64
N PHE A 118 4.36 -0.93 0.48
CA PHE A 118 4.31 0.42 -0.06
C PHE A 118 5.02 1.45 0.84
N ILE A 119 4.86 1.39 2.16
CA ILE A 119 5.55 2.30 3.10
C ILE A 119 7.05 2.07 3.07
N TYR A 120 7.49 0.81 2.96
CA TYR A 120 8.91 0.47 2.79
C TYR A 120 9.47 1.03 1.48
N ALA A 121 8.78 0.81 0.36
CA ALA A 121 9.17 1.33 -0.95
C ALA A 121 9.22 2.85 -0.98
N LEU A 122 8.19 3.51 -0.40
CA LEU A 122 8.12 4.96 -0.29
C LEU A 122 9.29 5.53 0.53
N THR A 123 9.60 4.90 1.66
CA THR A 123 10.74 5.31 2.53
C THR A 123 12.07 5.15 1.81
N MET A 124 12.29 4.07 1.06
CA MET A 124 13.52 3.86 0.31
C MET A 124 13.69 4.91 -0.80
N ALA A 125 12.64 5.17 -1.56
CA ALA A 125 12.67 6.18 -2.62
C ALA A 125 12.86 7.60 -2.05
N ASP A 126 12.18 7.96 -0.94
CA ASP A 126 12.36 9.23 -0.23
C ASP A 126 13.81 9.42 0.22
N ASN A 127 14.42 8.41 0.82
CA ASN A 127 15.81 8.47 1.27
C ASN A 127 16.79 8.68 0.09
N MET A 128 16.59 8.03 -1.05
CA MET A 128 17.41 8.22 -2.23
C MET A 128 17.27 9.64 -2.82
N ILE A 129 16.06 10.20 -2.80
CA ILE A 129 15.80 11.59 -3.19
C ILE A 129 16.50 12.56 -2.24
N ARG A 130 16.33 12.37 -0.93
CA ARG A 130 16.96 13.25 0.10
C ARG A 130 18.48 13.24 0.05
N LEU A 131 19.07 12.09 -0.32
CA LEU A 131 20.53 11.97 -0.51
C LEU A 131 21.01 12.47 -1.88
N GLY A 132 20.11 12.96 -2.75
CA GLY A 132 20.45 13.47 -4.07
C GLY A 132 20.86 12.40 -5.09
N GLN A 133 20.62 11.13 -4.81
CA GLN A 133 20.94 10.02 -5.72
C GLN A 133 19.99 9.94 -6.90
N ILE A 134 18.73 10.31 -6.71
CA ILE A 134 17.69 10.42 -7.71
C ILE A 134 16.87 11.71 -7.48
N LYS A 135 16.11 12.14 -8.48
CA LYS A 135 15.21 13.29 -8.38
C LYS A 135 13.75 12.89 -8.43
N THR A 136 13.44 11.77 -9.09
CA THR A 136 12.06 11.35 -9.34
C THR A 136 11.93 9.85 -9.21
N ALA A 137 10.90 9.40 -8.50
CA ALA A 137 10.58 7.98 -8.39
C ALA A 137 9.08 7.72 -8.61
N LEU A 138 8.80 6.59 -9.22
CA LEU A 138 7.47 5.97 -9.29
C LEU A 138 7.43 4.84 -8.27
N VAL A 139 6.58 4.98 -7.26
CA VAL A 139 6.39 4.02 -6.17
C VAL A 139 5.04 3.35 -6.36
N ILE A 140 5.05 2.03 -6.51
CA ILE A 140 3.86 1.23 -6.80
C ILE A 140 3.66 0.20 -5.69
N GLY A 141 2.42 0.02 -5.26
CA GLY A 141 1.96 -1.14 -4.51
C GLY A 141 0.98 -1.91 -5.38
N ALA A 142 1.22 -3.19 -5.63
CA ALA A 142 0.39 -3.96 -6.56
C ALA A 142 0.32 -5.44 -6.17
N GLU A 143 -0.88 -6.02 -6.24
CA GLU A 143 -1.10 -7.41 -5.88
C GLU A 143 -2.17 -8.08 -6.72
N THR A 144 -1.98 -9.38 -6.95
CA THR A 144 -2.98 -10.35 -7.40
C THR A 144 -3.12 -11.45 -6.34
N LEU A 145 -3.59 -11.08 -5.14
CA LEU A 145 -3.69 -12.00 -4.00
C LEU A 145 -4.64 -13.16 -4.26
N SER A 146 -5.62 -12.97 -5.13
CA SER A 146 -6.55 -14.02 -5.57
C SER A 146 -5.85 -15.27 -6.11
N LYS A 147 -4.59 -15.13 -6.56
CA LYS A 147 -3.77 -16.24 -7.10
C LYS A 147 -3.13 -17.11 -6.01
N ILE A 148 -3.05 -16.59 -4.78
CA ILE A 148 -2.42 -17.27 -3.63
C ILE A 148 -3.39 -17.45 -2.45
N VAL A 149 -4.69 -17.26 -2.66
CA VAL A 149 -5.75 -17.54 -1.70
C VAL A 149 -6.28 -18.96 -1.90
N ASP A 150 -6.44 -19.70 -0.82
CA ASP A 150 -7.22 -20.94 -0.81
C ASP A 150 -8.71 -20.59 -0.77
N TRP A 151 -9.38 -20.75 -1.90
CA TRP A 151 -10.80 -20.43 -2.03
C TRP A 151 -11.73 -21.38 -1.23
N THR A 152 -11.19 -22.41 -0.61
CA THR A 152 -11.92 -23.30 0.32
C THR A 152 -11.78 -22.90 1.78
N ASP A 153 -10.80 -22.03 2.12
CA ASP A 153 -10.63 -21.48 3.47
C ASP A 153 -11.37 -20.14 3.64
N ARG A 154 -12.55 -20.18 4.26
CA ARG A 154 -13.35 -18.99 4.51
C ARG A 154 -12.70 -17.95 5.41
N ASN A 155 -11.62 -18.29 6.16
CA ASN A 155 -10.95 -17.34 7.04
C ASN A 155 -10.06 -16.37 6.25
N THR A 156 -9.62 -16.79 5.06
CA THR A 156 -8.73 -16.01 4.20
C THR A 156 -9.40 -15.53 2.91
N CYS A 157 -10.17 -16.39 2.21
CA CYS A 157 -10.73 -16.07 0.91
C CYS A 157 -11.73 -14.88 0.91
N VAL A 158 -12.35 -14.61 2.05
CA VAL A 158 -13.30 -13.48 2.19
C VAL A 158 -12.63 -12.12 2.36
N LEU A 159 -11.31 -12.10 2.61
CA LEU A 159 -10.59 -10.88 2.96
C LEU A 159 -9.98 -10.17 1.75
N PHE A 160 -9.32 -10.94 0.87
CA PHE A 160 -8.39 -10.37 -0.09
C PHE A 160 -9.05 -9.95 -1.40
N GLY A 161 -8.48 -8.90 -1.99
CA GLY A 161 -8.76 -8.40 -3.32
C GLY A 161 -7.47 -8.10 -4.09
N ASP A 162 -7.60 -7.85 -5.38
CA ASP A 162 -6.52 -7.52 -6.29
C ASP A 162 -6.58 -6.05 -6.69
N GLY A 163 -5.42 -5.46 -6.97
CA GLY A 163 -5.35 -4.07 -7.42
C GLY A 163 -3.93 -3.53 -7.43
N ALA A 164 -3.79 -2.35 -7.96
CA ALA A 164 -2.56 -1.57 -7.95
C ALA A 164 -2.83 -0.10 -7.66
N GLY A 165 -1.95 0.50 -6.87
CA GLY A 165 -1.87 1.94 -6.69
C GLY A 165 -0.45 2.43 -6.95
N ALA A 166 -0.32 3.64 -7.46
CA ALA A 166 0.96 4.23 -7.82
C ALA A 166 1.04 5.71 -7.42
N VAL A 167 2.20 6.12 -6.96
CA VAL A 167 2.49 7.52 -6.62
C VAL A 167 3.79 7.93 -7.29
N VAL A 168 3.79 9.09 -7.96
CA VAL A 168 5.02 9.75 -8.41
C VAL A 168 5.47 10.71 -7.34
N ILE A 169 6.73 10.56 -6.90
CA ILE A 169 7.38 11.49 -5.96
C ILE A 169 8.54 12.19 -6.64
N ARG A 170 8.74 13.47 -6.30
CA ARG A 170 9.76 14.32 -6.92
C ARG A 170 10.49 15.16 -5.87
N ALA A 171 11.81 15.35 -6.07
CA ALA A 171 12.64 16.22 -5.27
C ALA A 171 12.10 17.65 -5.27
N LYS A 172 11.99 18.25 -4.08
CA LYS A 172 11.59 19.64 -3.84
C LYS A 172 12.41 20.24 -2.72
N GLU A 173 12.85 21.47 -2.87
CA GLU A 173 13.48 22.20 -1.78
C GLU A 173 12.46 22.51 -0.68
N GLY A 174 12.85 22.29 0.57
CA GLY A 174 12.06 22.56 1.76
C GLY A 174 12.79 23.46 2.75
N GLN A 175 12.05 23.99 3.71
CA GLN A 175 12.56 24.87 4.79
C GLN A 175 12.94 24.08 6.05
N GLY A 176 12.66 22.78 6.10
CA GLY A 176 12.90 21.95 7.29
C GLY A 176 11.80 22.04 8.34
N THR A 177 10.63 22.52 7.99
CA THR A 177 9.50 22.67 8.90
C THR A 177 8.37 21.69 8.57
N SER A 178 7.43 21.53 9.50
CA SER A 178 6.20 20.74 9.26
C SER A 178 5.25 21.39 8.24
N ALA A 179 5.50 22.63 7.82
CA ALA A 179 4.75 23.31 6.76
C ALA A 179 5.25 22.96 5.34
N ASP A 180 6.40 22.29 5.21
CA ASP A 180 6.89 21.82 3.92
C ASP A 180 5.89 20.86 3.28
N THR A 181 5.75 20.89 1.96
CA THR A 181 5.00 19.86 1.20
C THR A 181 5.87 18.61 0.97
N GLY A 182 5.24 17.47 0.82
CA GLY A 182 5.90 16.18 0.58
C GLY A 182 6.05 15.34 1.84
N ILE A 183 6.93 14.37 1.80
CA ILE A 183 7.17 13.42 2.89
C ILE A 183 7.95 14.14 4.00
N LEU A 184 7.33 14.29 5.16
CA LEU A 184 7.92 14.96 6.31
C LEU A 184 8.72 14.01 7.19
N ALA A 185 8.18 12.81 7.42
CA ALA A 185 8.80 11.75 8.21
C ALA A 185 8.40 10.37 7.70
N THR A 186 9.32 9.41 7.86
CA THR A 186 9.04 7.98 7.69
C THR A 186 9.70 7.18 8.81
N LYS A 187 9.11 6.04 9.17
CA LYS A 187 9.71 5.11 10.13
C LYS A 187 9.30 3.68 9.81
N LEU A 188 10.26 2.76 9.82
CA LEU A 188 10.09 1.35 9.51
C LEU A 188 10.48 0.48 10.69
N TYR A 189 9.83 -0.69 10.82
CA TYR A 189 10.03 -1.66 11.88
C TYR A 189 9.83 -3.08 11.35
N ALA A 190 10.44 -4.07 12.02
CA ALA A 190 10.18 -5.48 11.80
C ALA A 190 10.34 -6.26 13.11
N ASP A 191 9.57 -7.35 13.24
CA ASP A 191 9.72 -8.35 14.30
C ASP A 191 9.55 -9.75 13.69
N GLY A 192 10.67 -10.43 13.47
CA GLY A 192 10.70 -11.77 12.87
C GLY A 192 10.20 -12.88 13.77
N SER A 193 9.94 -12.62 15.08
CA SER A 193 9.41 -13.64 16.00
C SER A 193 7.97 -14.07 15.65
N HIS A 194 7.26 -13.29 14.82
CA HIS A 194 5.90 -13.56 14.36
C HIS A 194 5.83 -14.10 12.92
N TYR A 195 6.95 -14.61 12.39
CA TYR A 195 7.06 -15.04 10.99
C TYR A 195 5.94 -16.00 10.55
N GLU A 196 5.60 -16.98 11.39
CA GLU A 196 4.59 -18.00 11.08
C GLU A 196 3.13 -17.50 11.24
N SER A 197 2.90 -16.33 11.85
CA SER A 197 1.54 -15.84 12.13
C SER A 197 0.80 -15.37 10.88
N LEU A 198 1.52 -15.00 9.83
CA LEU A 198 0.97 -14.63 8.51
C LEU A 198 2.04 -14.94 7.46
N VAL A 199 1.81 -15.96 6.65
CA VAL A 199 2.79 -16.43 5.69
C VAL A 199 2.11 -16.94 4.42
N VAL A 200 2.78 -16.77 3.28
CA VAL A 200 2.45 -17.49 2.04
C VAL A 200 3.40 -18.68 1.98
N LEU A 201 2.86 -19.87 2.19
CA LEU A 201 3.64 -21.11 2.20
C LEU A 201 4.24 -21.41 0.83
N GLY A 202 5.37 -22.10 0.80
CA GLY A 202 6.06 -22.46 -0.43
C GLY A 202 7.04 -21.39 -0.92
N GLY A 203 7.55 -21.58 -2.11
CA GLY A 203 8.56 -20.73 -2.73
C GLY A 203 9.54 -21.53 -3.57
N VAL A 204 10.35 -20.83 -4.39
CA VAL A 204 11.28 -21.46 -5.34
C VAL A 204 12.30 -22.39 -4.65
N SER A 205 12.80 -21.98 -3.47
CA SER A 205 13.84 -22.72 -2.73
C SER A 205 13.28 -23.83 -1.83
N THR A 206 11.98 -23.90 -1.63
CA THR A 206 11.35 -24.89 -0.74
C THR A 206 10.52 -25.90 -1.51
N THR A 207 9.36 -25.50 -2.05
CA THR A 207 8.40 -26.37 -2.74
C THR A 207 8.45 -26.27 -4.25
N GLN A 208 9.21 -25.30 -4.80
CA GLN A 208 9.27 -24.93 -6.22
C GLN A 208 7.92 -24.43 -6.79
N THR A 209 6.96 -24.16 -5.91
CA THR A 209 5.64 -23.64 -6.24
C THR A 209 5.26 -22.54 -5.25
N SER A 210 4.37 -21.62 -5.64
CA SER A 210 3.67 -20.78 -4.70
C SER A 210 2.63 -21.61 -3.95
N GLY A 211 2.55 -21.45 -2.64
CA GLY A 211 1.46 -21.99 -1.84
C GLY A 211 0.37 -20.96 -1.59
N PHE A 212 -0.44 -21.21 -0.57
CA PHE A 212 -1.52 -20.33 -0.17
C PHE A 212 -1.14 -19.48 1.06
N VAL A 213 -1.79 -18.33 1.16
CA VAL A 213 -1.70 -17.49 2.36
C VAL A 213 -2.36 -18.21 3.53
N THR A 214 -1.65 -18.29 4.64
CA THR A 214 -2.15 -18.78 5.93
C THR A 214 -2.01 -17.70 6.99
N MET A 215 -2.98 -17.61 7.91
CA MET A 215 -3.04 -16.51 8.87
C MET A 215 -3.62 -16.94 10.22
N ASP A 216 -2.91 -16.64 11.31
CA ASP A 216 -3.51 -16.56 12.63
C ASP A 216 -4.16 -15.18 12.81
N GLY A 217 -5.44 -15.09 12.44
CA GLY A 217 -6.16 -13.81 12.45
C GLY A 217 -6.27 -13.17 13.84
N LYS A 218 -6.21 -13.94 14.94
CA LYS A 218 -6.26 -13.39 16.30
C LYS A 218 -4.95 -12.72 16.68
N GLU A 219 -3.83 -13.37 16.38
CA GLU A 219 -2.50 -12.81 16.65
C GLU A 219 -2.24 -11.58 15.77
N VAL A 220 -2.54 -11.66 14.47
CA VAL A 220 -2.43 -10.52 13.55
C VAL A 220 -3.26 -9.33 14.04
N PHE A 221 -4.53 -9.55 14.42
CA PHE A 221 -5.41 -8.47 14.91
C PHE A 221 -4.87 -7.80 16.17
N LYS A 222 -4.42 -8.60 17.15
CA LYS A 222 -3.87 -8.13 18.43
C LYS A 222 -2.65 -7.21 18.22
N TYR A 223 -1.81 -7.54 17.26
CA TYR A 223 -0.59 -6.79 16.96
C TYR A 223 -0.87 -5.55 16.10
N ALA A 224 -1.76 -5.68 15.11
CA ALA A 224 -1.97 -4.66 14.07
C ALA A 224 -2.36 -3.30 14.63
N VAL A 225 -3.37 -3.21 15.50
CA VAL A 225 -3.82 -1.92 16.07
C VAL A 225 -2.69 -1.21 16.80
N ASN A 226 -1.89 -1.96 17.57
CA ASN A 226 -0.76 -1.39 18.33
C ASN A 226 0.36 -0.91 17.39
N ALA A 227 0.77 -1.75 16.44
CA ALA A 227 1.87 -1.45 15.52
C ALA A 227 1.54 -0.25 14.60
N LEU A 228 0.30 -0.21 14.08
CA LEU A 228 -0.15 0.89 13.21
C LEU A 228 -0.23 2.21 13.98
N SER A 229 -0.79 2.20 15.19
CA SER A 229 -0.88 3.41 16.02
C SER A 229 0.49 3.91 16.46
N GLN A 230 1.38 3.01 16.89
CA GLN A 230 2.76 3.36 17.23
C GLN A 230 3.50 3.98 16.04
N ALA A 231 3.34 3.41 14.84
CA ALA A 231 3.96 3.97 13.63
C ALA A 231 3.43 5.39 13.33
N ALA A 232 2.13 5.63 13.52
CA ALA A 232 1.51 6.95 13.36
C ALA A 232 2.08 7.95 14.37
N GLU A 233 2.09 7.61 15.65
CA GLU A 233 2.62 8.45 16.74
C GLU A 233 4.08 8.83 16.48
N ASN A 234 4.90 7.86 16.09
CA ASN A 234 6.33 8.09 15.85
C ASN A 234 6.61 9.01 14.66
N VAL A 235 5.86 8.91 13.55
CA VAL A 235 6.08 9.83 12.42
C VAL A 235 5.57 11.25 12.71
N MET A 236 4.54 11.41 13.52
CA MET A 236 4.09 12.71 14.03
C MET A 236 5.15 13.33 14.96
N GLU A 237 5.69 12.53 15.90
CA GLU A 237 6.77 12.98 16.80
C GLU A 237 8.02 13.42 16.04
N ILE A 238 8.49 12.62 15.06
CA ILE A 238 9.66 12.96 14.22
C ILE A 238 9.44 14.26 13.47
N ALA A 239 8.22 14.53 13.00
CA ALA A 239 7.90 15.77 12.28
C ALA A 239 7.57 16.96 13.19
N GLY A 240 7.46 16.74 14.49
CA GLY A 240 7.11 17.78 15.47
C GLY A 240 5.67 18.28 15.33
N VAL A 241 4.74 17.39 14.98
CA VAL A 241 3.30 17.68 14.87
C VAL A 241 2.51 16.82 15.85
N THR A 242 1.28 17.24 16.13
CA THR A 242 0.33 16.55 16.99
C THR A 242 -0.82 15.95 16.18
N LYS A 243 -1.65 15.12 16.80
CA LYS A 243 -2.86 14.59 16.18
C LYS A 243 -3.84 15.67 15.71
N ASP A 244 -3.84 16.84 16.37
CA ASP A 244 -4.74 17.95 16.03
C ASP A 244 -4.36 18.62 14.71
N ASP A 245 -3.08 18.53 14.32
CA ASP A 245 -2.55 19.03 13.05
C ASP A 245 -2.87 18.10 11.87
N VAL A 246 -3.26 16.84 12.14
CA VAL A 246 -3.53 15.83 11.12
C VAL A 246 -4.91 16.01 10.52
N ASP A 247 -4.97 16.11 9.19
CA ASP A 247 -6.22 16.18 8.44
C ASP A 247 -6.81 14.79 8.21
N TRP A 248 -5.95 13.81 7.86
CA TRP A 248 -6.35 12.46 7.52
C TRP A 248 -5.41 11.41 8.08
N ILE A 249 -5.97 10.27 8.50
CA ILE A 249 -5.22 9.03 8.66
C ILE A 249 -5.69 8.01 7.63
N LEU A 250 -4.75 7.39 6.95
CA LEU A 250 -4.96 6.32 5.99
C LEU A 250 -4.16 5.09 6.45
N PRO A 251 -4.75 4.23 7.29
CA PRO A 251 -4.15 2.95 7.63
C PRO A 251 -4.31 1.95 6.49
N HIS A 252 -3.46 0.93 6.46
CA HIS A 252 -3.64 -0.23 5.61
C HIS A 252 -5.08 -0.77 5.70
N GLN A 253 -5.69 -1.03 4.56
CA GLN A 253 -7.08 -1.42 4.42
C GLN A 253 -7.26 -2.95 4.58
N ALA A 254 -6.92 -3.46 5.78
CA ALA A 254 -6.99 -4.89 6.06
C ALA A 254 -8.39 -5.35 6.48
N ASN A 255 -9.02 -4.58 7.37
CA ASN A 255 -10.26 -4.93 8.05
C ASN A 255 -10.79 -3.68 8.76
N ILE A 256 -12.10 -3.43 8.67
CA ILE A 256 -12.72 -2.23 9.24
C ILE A 256 -12.46 -2.11 10.76
N ARG A 257 -12.47 -3.23 11.50
CA ARG A 257 -12.25 -3.24 12.96
C ARG A 257 -10.82 -2.83 13.34
N ILE A 258 -9.83 -3.13 12.50
CA ILE A 258 -8.45 -2.66 12.69
C ILE A 258 -8.39 -1.17 12.40
N ILE A 259 -8.98 -0.71 11.28
CA ILE A 259 -9.01 0.70 10.86
C ILE A 259 -9.64 1.58 11.94
N GLU A 260 -10.84 1.22 12.40
CA GLU A 260 -11.54 1.89 13.51
C GLU A 260 -10.74 1.84 14.81
N GLY A 261 -10.13 0.69 15.11
CA GLY A 261 -9.27 0.51 16.28
C GLY A 261 -8.08 1.46 16.30
N VAL A 262 -7.47 1.71 15.15
CA VAL A 262 -6.37 2.68 15.00
C VAL A 262 -6.88 4.10 15.21
N GLY A 263 -7.97 4.51 14.55
CA GLY A 263 -8.58 5.83 14.72
C GLY A 263 -8.94 6.11 16.19
N LYS A 264 -9.60 5.15 16.83
CA LYS A 264 -9.97 5.23 18.26
C LYS A 264 -8.76 5.32 19.17
N LYS A 265 -7.71 4.54 18.91
CA LYS A 265 -6.49 4.55 19.76
C LYS A 265 -5.72 5.85 19.64
N LEU A 266 -5.72 6.48 18.46
CA LEU A 266 -5.13 7.79 18.21
C LEU A 266 -6.04 8.95 18.64
N ASP A 267 -7.25 8.66 19.12
CA ASP A 267 -8.25 9.66 19.49
C ASP A 267 -8.53 10.65 18.33
N LEU A 268 -8.69 10.10 17.12
CA LEU A 268 -9.03 10.84 15.91
C LEU A 268 -10.53 10.67 15.61
N PRO A 269 -11.22 11.74 15.14
CA PRO A 269 -12.59 11.65 14.65
C PRO A 269 -12.73 10.64 13.49
N GLU A 270 -13.84 9.91 13.44
CA GLU A 270 -14.08 8.89 12.40
C GLU A 270 -14.03 9.48 10.98
N GLU A 271 -14.49 10.72 10.80
CA GLU A 271 -14.47 11.42 9.52
C GLU A 271 -13.06 11.70 8.98
N LYS A 272 -12.04 11.70 9.84
CA LYS A 272 -10.63 11.82 9.46
C LYS A 272 -9.99 10.49 9.07
N VAL A 273 -10.68 9.37 9.28
CA VAL A 273 -10.18 8.03 8.93
C VAL A 273 -10.62 7.66 7.52
N ILE A 274 -9.67 7.38 6.64
CA ILE A 274 -9.98 6.94 5.27
C ILE A 274 -10.27 5.45 5.29
N VAL A 275 -11.41 5.08 4.70
CA VAL A 275 -11.89 3.71 4.55
C VAL A 275 -12.16 3.45 3.07
N SER A 276 -11.64 2.33 2.56
CA SER A 276 -11.92 1.79 1.21
C SER A 276 -11.94 0.26 1.20
N VAL A 277 -11.74 -0.36 2.36
CA VAL A 277 -11.76 -1.82 2.51
C VAL A 277 -13.11 -2.44 2.16
N ASP A 278 -14.19 -1.68 2.29
CA ASP A 278 -15.56 -2.09 2.02
C ASP A 278 -15.78 -2.51 0.56
N HIS A 279 -15.12 -1.86 -0.38
CA HIS A 279 -15.30 -2.12 -1.82
C HIS A 279 -14.06 -2.70 -2.53
N HIS A 280 -12.88 -2.62 -1.92
CA HIS A 280 -11.65 -3.23 -2.47
C HIS A 280 -11.28 -4.56 -1.82
N GLY A 281 -11.75 -4.80 -0.58
CA GLY A 281 -11.16 -5.81 0.27
C GLY A 281 -9.73 -5.44 0.68
N ASN A 282 -8.99 -6.42 1.17
CA ASN A 282 -7.57 -6.26 1.50
C ASN A 282 -6.72 -6.49 0.25
N THR A 283 -6.19 -5.43 -0.33
CA THR A 283 -5.27 -5.46 -1.49
C THR A 283 -3.79 -5.38 -1.07
N SER A 284 -3.45 -5.74 0.17
CA SER A 284 -2.07 -5.78 0.70
C SER A 284 -1.30 -4.47 0.43
N ALA A 285 -0.13 -4.53 -0.24
CA ALA A 285 0.70 -3.36 -0.55
C ALA A 285 0.00 -2.31 -1.42
N ALA A 286 -1.00 -2.69 -2.20
CA ALA A 286 -1.76 -1.76 -3.05
C ALA A 286 -2.73 -0.89 -2.26
N SER A 287 -3.15 -1.28 -1.04
CA SER A 287 -4.26 -0.66 -0.33
C SER A 287 -4.09 0.83 -0.06
N ILE A 288 -2.92 1.25 0.39
CA ILE A 288 -2.63 2.68 0.67
C ILE A 288 -2.56 3.51 -0.62
N PRO A 289 -1.72 3.18 -1.62
CA PRO A 289 -1.62 4.01 -2.81
C PRO A 289 -2.90 4.01 -3.65
N LEU A 290 -3.70 2.93 -3.60
CA LEU A 290 -5.01 2.86 -4.21
C LEU A 290 -5.97 3.86 -3.57
N ALA A 291 -6.11 3.81 -2.24
CA ALA A 291 -6.96 4.74 -1.49
C ALA A 291 -6.47 6.19 -1.59
N LEU A 292 -5.15 6.45 -1.62
CA LEU A 292 -4.59 7.78 -1.90
C LEU A 292 -5.09 8.32 -3.24
N SER A 293 -4.94 7.52 -4.31
CA SER A 293 -5.31 7.91 -5.66
C SER A 293 -6.81 8.19 -5.81
N GLU A 294 -7.65 7.33 -5.26
CA GLU A 294 -9.11 7.51 -5.32
C GLU A 294 -9.57 8.74 -4.54
N ASN A 295 -9.09 8.91 -3.30
CA ASN A 295 -9.52 10.05 -2.48
C ASN A 295 -8.98 11.38 -3.02
N TYR A 296 -7.80 11.38 -3.68
CA TYR A 296 -7.29 12.55 -4.38
C TYR A 296 -8.13 12.86 -5.63
N ALA A 297 -8.46 11.87 -6.45
CA ALA A 297 -9.31 12.04 -7.62
C ALA A 297 -10.73 12.49 -7.27
N ALA A 298 -11.28 12.02 -6.15
CA ALA A 298 -12.57 12.43 -5.62
C ALA A 298 -12.56 13.83 -4.96
N GLY A 299 -11.40 14.47 -4.82
CA GLY A 299 -11.25 15.78 -4.16
C GLY A 299 -11.45 15.74 -2.65
N ARG A 300 -11.44 14.55 -2.03
CA ARG A 300 -11.47 14.37 -0.58
C ARG A 300 -10.12 14.71 0.03
N LEU A 301 -9.03 14.18 -0.54
CA LEU A 301 -7.66 14.61 -0.26
C LEU A 301 -7.33 15.83 -1.13
N LYS A 302 -6.77 16.86 -0.51
CA LYS A 302 -6.47 18.15 -1.16
C LYS A 302 -5.01 18.53 -0.94
N LYS A 303 -4.52 19.38 -1.82
CA LYS A 303 -3.19 19.99 -1.65
C LYS A 303 -3.15 20.78 -0.32
N GLY A 304 -2.13 20.48 0.47
CA GLY A 304 -1.90 21.05 1.79
C GLY A 304 -2.34 20.15 2.94
N ASP A 305 -3.21 19.14 2.70
CA ASP A 305 -3.64 18.20 3.74
C ASP A 305 -2.46 17.43 4.33
N LEU A 306 -2.45 17.28 5.63
CA LEU A 306 -1.48 16.49 6.37
C LEU A 306 -2.04 15.08 6.60
N VAL A 307 -1.42 14.09 5.99
CA VAL A 307 -1.89 12.72 5.94
C VAL A 307 -0.90 11.79 6.64
N VAL A 308 -1.38 11.01 7.62
CA VAL A 308 -0.62 9.92 8.23
C VAL A 308 -0.95 8.63 7.48
N LEU A 309 0.07 7.95 6.97
CA LEU A 309 -0.01 6.64 6.34
C LEU A 309 0.59 5.61 7.28
N THR A 310 -0.11 4.50 7.56
CA THR A 310 0.43 3.40 8.38
C THR A 310 0.07 2.05 7.82
N ALA A 311 1.02 1.12 7.81
CA ALA A 311 0.79 -0.25 7.35
C ALA A 311 1.52 -1.26 8.23
N MET A 312 0.93 -2.46 8.34
CA MET A 312 1.54 -3.64 8.93
C MET A 312 1.21 -4.86 8.06
N GLY A 313 2.16 -5.75 7.92
CA GLY A 313 2.02 -6.98 7.16
C GLY A 313 2.84 -8.14 7.71
N ALA A 314 2.85 -9.22 6.94
CA ALA A 314 3.63 -10.41 7.26
C ALA A 314 5.10 -10.08 7.58
N GLY A 315 5.65 -10.87 8.48
CA GLY A 315 7.01 -10.74 8.91
C GLY A 315 7.22 -10.80 10.44
N PHE A 316 6.57 -10.06 11.38
CA PHE A 316 5.81 -8.88 11.00
C PHE A 316 6.71 -7.75 10.55
N THR A 317 6.24 -6.98 9.59
CA THR A 317 6.84 -5.72 9.18
C THR A 317 5.80 -4.62 9.27
N TRP A 318 6.19 -3.42 9.73
CA TRP A 318 5.27 -2.27 9.79
C TRP A 318 6.01 -0.96 9.62
N GLY A 319 5.25 0.09 9.41
CA GLY A 319 5.81 1.42 9.29
C GLY A 319 4.76 2.50 9.10
N GLY A 320 5.22 3.73 9.14
CA GLY A 320 4.41 4.91 8.89
C GLY A 320 5.15 5.93 8.03
N ALA A 321 4.38 6.78 7.41
CA ALA A 321 4.84 7.99 6.73
C ALA A 321 3.89 9.15 7.05
N LEU A 322 4.43 10.32 7.27
CA LEU A 322 3.69 11.57 7.38
C LEU A 322 3.95 12.40 6.13
N VAL A 323 2.89 12.76 5.46
CA VAL A 323 2.95 13.43 4.15
C VAL A 323 2.07 14.66 4.15
N ARG A 324 2.58 15.79 3.63
CA ARG A 324 1.75 16.93 3.25
C ARG A 324 1.57 16.93 1.74
N ILE A 325 0.31 16.78 1.30
CA ILE A 325 -0.07 16.66 -0.11
C ILE A 325 0.21 17.94 -0.91
#